data_4be9870ca3f740bff2b0d63b9e2f4dbc
#
_entry.id   4be9870ca3f740bff2b0d63b9e2f4dbc
#
_cell.length_a   1.000
_cell.length_b   1.000
_cell.length_c   1.000
_cell.angle_alpha   90.00
_cell.angle_beta   90.00
_cell.angle_gamma   90.00
#
_symmetry.space_group_name_H-M   'P 1'
#
loop_
_entity.id
_entity.type
_entity.pdbx_description
1 polymer ?
#
loop_
_entity_poly.entity_id
_entity_poly.type
_entity_poly.pdbx_seq_one_letter_code
_entity_poly.pdbx_strand_id
1 'polypeptide(L)'
;IPASMYLKYLLSYIFLGKKRTLAKLEKIMFSYKEEECDRYAMRWGGCPFLFDKDMMFPVKEGIFEGKKAMIPNKCSDYLIWHYGDEWSYMPPHDKREGHVAVCVDDLPYQELREEYMPKINKERLRWDSVFRKFYNMRIAKKSHKVRQDGLAMKARAVALDLQRAIDESGLKISELVESRSFRKLSALFGSYYKNQLSADFIGREDYTNIYAFYHPTLVEIPDDVFYAAMLTLFYTERVSKAYRMMQVRQQLDHLSPEMEGLKEDIEFFRKAADHYEFHRIKEAEQIVNELLKKYPGHPGFMKFKCRFLMEDA
;
A
#
# COMPACT_ATOMS: atom_id res chain seq x y z
N ILE A 1 11.67 16.09 0.65
CA ILE A 1 12.00 17.24 1.51
C ILE A 1 12.47 18.36 0.60
N PRO A 2 11.88 19.57 0.65
CA PRO A 2 12.33 20.71 -0.17
C PRO A 2 13.81 20.97 0.03
N ALA A 3 14.51 21.31 -1.07
CA ALA A 3 15.97 21.55 -1.03
C ALA A 3 16.36 22.66 -0.03
N SER A 4 15.48 23.65 0.17
CA SER A 4 15.64 24.71 1.16
C SER A 4 15.66 24.18 2.61
N MET A 5 14.82 23.19 2.92
CA MET A 5 14.83 22.54 4.23
C MET A 5 16.10 21.71 4.43
N TYR A 6 16.53 20.97 3.40
CA TYR A 6 17.77 20.21 3.49
C TYR A 6 18.98 21.09 3.74
N LEU A 7 19.07 22.22 3.01
CA LEU A 7 20.15 23.20 3.22
C LEU A 7 20.11 23.78 4.64
N LYS A 8 18.92 24.13 5.15
CA LYS A 8 18.74 24.62 6.53
C LYS A 8 19.21 23.61 7.58
N TYR A 9 18.93 22.32 7.38
CA TYR A 9 19.40 21.28 8.29
C TYR A 9 20.91 21.01 8.15
N LEU A 10 21.43 21.07 6.93
CA LEU A 10 22.86 20.95 6.70
C LEU A 10 23.64 22.07 7.38
N LEU A 11 23.19 23.31 7.22
CA LEU A 11 23.77 24.46 7.91
C LEU A 11 23.65 24.32 9.43
N SER A 12 22.47 23.90 9.94
CA SER A 12 22.31 23.60 11.36
C SER A 12 23.29 22.53 11.84
N TYR A 13 23.51 21.48 11.04
CA TYR A 13 24.46 20.42 11.39
C TYR A 13 25.91 20.93 11.44
N ILE A 14 26.29 21.78 10.50
CA ILE A 14 27.64 22.38 10.44
C ILE A 14 27.87 23.33 11.62
N PHE A 15 26.92 24.23 11.90
CA PHE A 15 27.10 25.28 12.91
C PHE A 15 26.74 24.86 14.35
N LEU A 16 25.73 24.00 14.52
CA LEU A 16 25.26 23.58 15.84
C LEU A 16 25.79 22.21 16.27
N GLY A 17 26.35 21.45 15.33
CA GLY A 17 26.81 20.08 15.53
C GLY A 17 25.65 19.07 15.60
N LYS A 18 26.01 17.78 15.53
CA LYS A 18 25.06 16.65 15.44
C LYS A 18 24.03 16.62 16.57
N LYS A 19 24.48 16.74 17.82
CA LYS A 19 23.61 16.60 19.01
C LYS A 19 22.52 17.67 19.07
N ARG A 20 22.85 18.93 18.82
CA ARG A 20 21.88 20.04 18.84
C ARG A 20 20.93 20.00 17.63
N THR A 21 21.42 19.58 16.47
CA THR A 21 20.60 19.42 15.28
C THR A 21 19.58 18.30 15.46
N LEU A 22 19.98 17.17 16.05
CA LEU A 22 19.06 16.07 16.36
C LEU A 22 17.99 16.50 17.38
N ALA A 23 18.39 17.17 18.47
CA ALA A 23 17.42 17.68 19.45
C ALA A 23 16.43 18.68 18.84
N LYS A 24 16.86 19.51 17.88
CA LYS A 24 15.97 20.42 17.15
C LYS A 24 14.99 19.67 16.23
N LEU A 25 15.45 18.61 15.56
CA LEU A 25 14.59 17.74 14.75
C LEU A 25 13.57 17.02 15.62
N GLU A 26 14.01 16.45 16.72
CA GLU A 26 13.15 15.79 17.71
C GLU A 26 12.06 16.74 18.23
N LYS A 27 12.43 17.97 18.60
CA LYS A 27 11.46 19.00 18.99
C LYS A 27 10.42 19.30 17.91
N ILE A 28 10.79 19.26 16.63
CA ILE A 28 9.85 19.46 15.52
C ILE A 28 8.96 18.23 15.36
N MET A 29 9.52 17.01 15.45
CA MET A 29 8.75 15.76 15.34
C MET A 29 7.68 15.65 16.43
N PHE A 30 7.97 16.11 17.64
CA PHE A 30 7.05 16.11 18.78
C PHE A 30 6.40 17.49 19.02
N SER A 31 6.24 18.31 17.97
CA SER A 31 5.62 19.64 18.11
C SER A 31 4.09 19.61 18.19
N TYR A 32 3.49 18.53 17.73
CA TYR A 32 2.04 18.33 17.79
C TYR A 32 1.68 17.48 19.00
N LYS A 33 0.55 17.79 19.62
CA LYS A 33 0.01 16.95 20.67
C LYS A 33 -0.67 15.74 20.06
N GLU A 34 -0.62 14.64 20.77
CA GLU A 34 -1.21 13.39 20.31
C GLU A 34 -2.72 13.49 20.06
N GLU A 35 -3.41 14.28 20.89
CA GLU A 35 -4.85 14.51 20.79
C GLU A 35 -5.24 15.33 19.55
N GLU A 36 -4.30 16.09 18.99
CA GLU A 36 -4.51 16.95 17.81
C GLU A 36 -4.22 16.21 16.51
N CYS A 37 -3.79 14.93 16.58
CA CYS A 37 -3.38 14.15 15.44
C CYS A 37 -4.34 12.99 15.16
N ASP A 38 -4.81 12.89 13.92
CA ASP A 38 -5.63 11.76 13.45
C ASP A 38 -4.76 10.62 12.90
N ARG A 39 -3.49 10.91 12.57
CA ARG A 39 -2.56 9.99 11.92
C ARG A 39 -1.20 9.98 12.58
N TYR A 40 -0.56 8.82 12.52
CA TYR A 40 0.86 8.67 12.83
C TYR A 40 1.69 8.55 11.57
N ALA A 41 2.92 9.10 11.65
CA ALA A 41 3.92 8.94 10.61
C ALA A 41 5.03 8.00 11.09
N MET A 42 5.28 6.96 10.33
CA MET A 42 6.46 6.11 10.50
C MET A 42 7.36 6.28 9.28
N ARG A 43 8.65 6.45 9.49
CA ARG A 43 9.61 6.55 8.40
C ARG A 43 10.46 5.30 8.33
N TRP A 44 10.31 4.56 7.25
CA TRP A 44 11.16 3.42 6.94
C TRP A 44 11.92 3.69 5.64
N GLY A 45 13.23 3.54 5.67
CA GLY A 45 14.06 3.84 4.51
C GLY A 45 13.98 5.32 4.08
N GLY A 46 13.40 5.61 2.96
CA GLY A 46 13.24 6.97 2.43
C GLY A 46 11.81 7.45 2.38
N CYS A 47 10.85 6.56 2.65
CA CYS A 47 9.44 6.83 2.50
C CYS A 47 8.76 7.07 3.85
N PRO A 48 8.00 8.15 4.01
CA PRO A 48 7.09 8.29 5.13
C PRO A 48 5.89 7.36 4.91
N PHE A 49 5.54 6.60 5.93
CA PHE A 49 4.31 5.84 6.00
C PHE A 49 3.35 6.55 6.94
N LEU A 50 2.17 6.90 6.44
CA LEU A 50 1.10 7.48 7.22
C LEU A 50 0.03 6.42 7.46
N PHE A 51 -0.43 6.29 8.68
CA PHE A 51 -1.53 5.39 9.03
C PHE A 51 -2.45 6.05 10.07
N ASP A 52 -3.69 5.67 10.04
CA ASP A 52 -4.70 6.23 10.93
C ASP A 52 -4.43 5.79 12.38
N LYS A 53 -4.64 6.70 13.33
CA LYS A 53 -4.35 6.47 14.74
C LYS A 53 -5.06 5.26 15.30
N ASP A 54 -6.31 5.06 14.91
CA ASP A 54 -7.15 3.96 15.37
C ASP A 54 -6.74 2.58 14.79
N MET A 55 -5.94 2.57 13.73
CA MET A 55 -5.35 1.33 13.19
C MET A 55 -4.33 0.73 14.18
N MET A 56 -3.56 1.59 14.86
CA MET A 56 -2.52 1.17 15.80
C MET A 56 -3.01 1.13 17.24
N PHE A 57 -3.78 2.12 17.67
CA PHE A 57 -4.18 2.33 19.07
C PHE A 57 -5.69 2.26 19.28
N PRO A 58 -6.14 1.83 20.49
CA PRO A 58 -5.34 1.23 21.57
C PRO A 58 -4.78 -0.12 21.16
N VAL A 59 -3.53 -0.40 21.51
CA VAL A 59 -2.92 -1.70 21.25
C VAL A 59 -3.66 -2.80 22.02
N LYS A 60 -3.70 -4.01 21.46
CA LYS A 60 -4.36 -5.19 22.02
C LYS A 60 -3.33 -6.24 22.43
N GLU A 61 -3.70 -7.11 23.38
CA GLU A 61 -2.92 -8.30 23.66
C GLU A 61 -3.23 -9.35 22.57
N GLY A 62 -2.21 -9.89 21.95
CA GLY A 62 -2.29 -10.99 20.99
C GLY A 62 -1.26 -12.07 21.29
N ILE A 63 -1.28 -13.15 20.53
CA ILE A 63 -0.32 -14.25 20.65
C ILE A 63 0.56 -14.27 19.39
N PHE A 64 1.86 -14.19 19.58
CA PHE A 64 2.86 -14.36 18.52
C PHE A 64 3.83 -15.47 18.93
N GLU A 65 3.92 -16.52 18.13
CA GLU A 65 4.75 -17.72 18.40
C GLU A 65 4.53 -18.29 19.82
N GLY A 66 3.27 -18.36 20.25
CA GLY A 66 2.88 -18.87 21.56
C GLY A 66 3.17 -17.94 22.75
N LYS A 67 3.64 -16.72 22.51
CA LYS A 67 3.91 -15.71 23.54
C LYS A 67 2.95 -14.53 23.40
N LYS A 68 2.56 -13.98 24.56
CA LYS A 68 1.77 -12.75 24.59
C LYS A 68 2.58 -11.57 24.04
N ALA A 69 2.00 -10.82 23.14
CA ALA A 69 2.58 -9.63 22.54
C ALA A 69 1.52 -8.54 22.38
N MET A 70 1.94 -7.28 22.41
CA MET A 70 1.04 -6.18 22.08
C MET A 70 0.99 -6.03 20.56
N ILE A 71 -0.21 -6.08 20.00
CA ILE A 71 -0.45 -5.98 18.56
C ILE A 71 -1.28 -4.73 18.23
N PRO A 72 -1.27 -4.24 16.98
CA PRO A 72 -2.11 -3.14 16.53
C PRO A 72 -3.60 -3.39 16.80
N ASN A 73 -4.35 -2.31 17.04
CA ASN A 73 -5.80 -2.37 17.24
C ASN A 73 -6.54 -3.07 16.08
N LYS A 74 -6.22 -2.67 14.85
CA LYS A 74 -6.73 -3.26 13.62
C LYS A 74 -5.59 -4.00 12.92
N CYS A 75 -5.20 -5.15 13.49
CA CYS A 75 -4.02 -5.89 13.04
C CYS A 75 -4.10 -6.29 11.56
N SER A 76 -5.24 -6.83 11.12
CA SER A 76 -5.45 -7.21 9.71
C SER A 76 -5.38 -6.00 8.77
N ASP A 77 -6.00 -4.88 9.13
CA ASP A 77 -5.93 -3.66 8.34
C ASP A 77 -4.50 -3.11 8.24
N TYR A 78 -3.75 -3.17 9.35
CA TYR A 78 -2.34 -2.79 9.34
C TYR A 78 -1.51 -3.68 8.42
N LEU A 79 -1.72 -5.00 8.46
CA LEU A 79 -1.00 -5.95 7.62
C LEU A 79 -1.38 -5.79 6.15
N ILE A 80 -2.65 -5.60 5.84
CA ILE A 80 -3.13 -5.30 4.48
C ILE A 80 -2.54 -3.98 3.98
N TRP A 81 -2.55 -2.95 4.80
CA TRP A 81 -1.99 -1.65 4.47
C TRP A 81 -0.48 -1.73 4.17
N HIS A 82 0.25 -2.54 4.95
CA HIS A 82 1.71 -2.64 4.84
C HIS A 82 2.17 -3.60 3.75
N TYR A 83 1.52 -4.75 3.64
CA TYR A 83 1.92 -5.85 2.75
C TYR A 83 0.95 -6.12 1.59
N GLY A 84 -0.24 -5.55 1.62
CA GLY A 84 -1.32 -5.80 0.65
C GLY A 84 -2.22 -6.97 1.07
N ASP A 85 -3.24 -7.23 0.24
CA ASP A 85 -4.28 -8.23 0.53
C ASP A 85 -3.76 -9.67 0.68
N GLU A 86 -2.61 -9.94 0.05
CA GLU A 86 -1.98 -11.26 0.08
C GLU A 86 -0.97 -11.42 1.24
N TRP A 87 -1.04 -10.57 2.28
CA TRP A 87 -0.09 -10.56 3.38
C TRP A 87 0.05 -11.91 4.09
N SER A 88 -1.02 -12.70 4.15
CA SER A 88 -1.01 -14.04 4.76
C SER A 88 -0.43 -15.12 3.85
N TYR A 89 -0.18 -14.80 2.57
CA TYR A 89 0.43 -15.72 1.64
C TYR A 89 1.96 -15.65 1.72
N MET A 90 2.57 -16.75 2.12
CA MET A 90 4.03 -16.88 2.10
C MET A 90 4.47 -17.22 0.67
N PRO A 91 5.17 -16.34 -0.04
CA PRO A 91 5.66 -16.67 -1.37
C PRO A 91 6.63 -17.86 -1.34
N PRO A 92 6.74 -18.64 -2.43
CA PRO A 92 7.74 -19.67 -2.59
C PRO A 92 9.15 -19.12 -2.30
N HIS A 93 10.04 -19.97 -1.80
CA HIS A 93 11.36 -19.57 -1.30
C HIS A 93 12.18 -18.78 -2.33
N ASP A 94 12.10 -19.17 -3.60
CA ASP A 94 12.75 -18.53 -4.74
C ASP A 94 12.19 -17.14 -5.12
N LYS A 95 11.00 -16.81 -4.61
CA LYS A 95 10.32 -15.51 -4.84
C LYS A 95 10.32 -14.58 -3.62
N ARG A 96 10.96 -15.00 -2.53
CA ARG A 96 11.09 -14.15 -1.34
C ARG A 96 12.18 -13.13 -1.58
N GLU A 97 11.82 -11.85 -1.55
CA GLU A 97 12.79 -10.77 -1.61
C GLU A 97 13.54 -10.70 -0.27
N GLY A 98 14.86 -10.85 -0.32
CA GLY A 98 15.72 -10.59 0.83
C GLY A 98 15.96 -9.08 0.99
N HIS A 99 15.93 -8.58 2.20
CA HIS A 99 16.33 -7.19 2.49
C HIS A 99 17.84 -6.95 2.39
N VAL A 100 18.60 -7.99 2.15
CA VAL A 100 20.06 -7.95 2.10
C VAL A 100 20.52 -8.32 0.70
N ALA A 101 21.26 -7.41 0.05
CA ALA A 101 21.79 -7.63 -1.30
C ALA A 101 22.80 -8.79 -1.37
N VAL A 102 23.49 -9.03 -0.25
CA VAL A 102 24.46 -10.12 -0.07
C VAL A 102 24.30 -10.63 1.35
N CYS A 103 24.01 -11.92 1.50
CA CYS A 103 24.05 -12.61 2.78
C CYS A 103 25.20 -13.61 2.73
N VAL A 104 26.15 -13.48 3.65
CA VAL A 104 27.24 -14.41 3.85
C VAL A 104 27.09 -14.95 5.27
N ASP A 105 26.53 -16.16 5.38
CA ASP A 105 26.21 -16.82 6.65
C ASP A 105 27.13 -18.00 6.97
N ASP A 106 27.99 -18.34 6.02
CA ASP A 106 28.97 -19.41 6.10
C ASP A 106 30.33 -18.98 6.67
N LEU A 107 30.56 -17.68 6.81
CA LEU A 107 31.81 -17.14 7.36
C LEU A 107 31.56 -16.41 8.69
N PRO A 108 32.39 -16.66 9.72
CA PRO A 108 32.38 -15.87 10.96
C PRO A 108 32.65 -14.39 10.67
N TYR A 109 31.96 -13.51 11.40
CA TYR A 109 32.08 -12.04 11.20
C TYR A 109 33.51 -11.52 11.20
N GLN A 110 34.38 -12.10 12.02
CA GLN A 110 35.78 -11.68 12.09
C GLN A 110 36.54 -11.99 10.81
N GLU A 111 36.39 -13.20 10.26
CA GLU A 111 36.99 -13.60 9.00
C GLU A 111 36.50 -12.76 7.83
N LEU A 112 35.16 -12.55 7.76
CA LEU A 112 34.56 -11.66 6.78
C LEU A 112 35.12 -10.24 6.85
N ARG A 113 35.31 -9.71 8.06
CA ARG A 113 35.90 -8.37 8.29
C ARG A 113 37.35 -8.30 7.86
N GLU A 114 38.14 -9.31 8.17
CA GLU A 114 39.56 -9.39 7.81
C GLU A 114 39.74 -9.50 6.29
N GLU A 115 38.87 -10.21 5.63
CA GLU A 115 38.88 -10.37 4.18
C GLU A 115 38.49 -9.09 3.43
N TYR A 116 37.41 -8.42 3.84
CA TYR A 116 36.85 -7.31 3.08
C TYR A 116 37.30 -5.93 3.52
N MET A 117 37.62 -5.71 4.80
CA MET A 117 38.05 -4.38 5.27
C MET A 117 39.34 -3.85 4.59
N PRO A 118 40.33 -4.67 4.26
CA PRO A 118 41.51 -4.19 3.53
C PRO A 118 41.21 -3.77 2.08
N LYS A 119 40.14 -4.37 1.47
CA LYS A 119 39.71 -4.05 0.10
C LYS A 119 38.94 -2.72 0.02
N ILE A 120 38.52 -2.15 1.16
CA ILE A 120 37.74 -0.92 1.22
C ILE A 120 38.67 0.31 1.26
N ASN A 121 38.64 1.10 0.19
CA ASN A 121 39.30 2.40 0.18
C ASN A 121 38.46 3.44 0.95
N LYS A 122 38.79 3.65 2.22
CA LYS A 122 38.06 4.55 3.14
C LYS A 122 38.08 6.02 2.69
N GLU A 123 39.17 6.49 2.09
CA GLU A 123 39.28 7.86 1.60
C GLU A 123 38.35 8.08 0.39
N ARG A 124 38.36 7.15 -0.56
CA ARG A 124 37.45 7.19 -1.71
C ARG A 124 35.98 7.16 -1.28
N LEU A 125 35.63 6.30 -0.32
CA LEU A 125 34.26 6.27 0.23
C LEU A 125 33.85 7.58 0.90
N ARG A 126 34.81 8.24 1.62
CA ARG A 126 34.57 9.53 2.27
C ARG A 126 34.30 10.62 1.22
N TRP A 127 35.17 10.72 0.20
CA TRP A 127 34.99 11.68 -0.89
C TRP A 127 33.74 11.41 -1.72
N ASP A 128 33.49 10.18 -2.11
CA ASP A 128 32.28 9.80 -2.82
C ASP A 128 31.02 10.14 -2.01
N SER A 129 31.02 9.98 -0.70
CA SER A 129 29.89 10.35 0.15
C SER A 129 29.64 11.86 0.17
N VAL A 130 30.68 12.69 0.15
CA VAL A 130 30.56 14.16 0.10
C VAL A 130 30.07 14.61 -1.28
N PHE A 131 30.69 14.13 -2.37
CA PHE A 131 30.27 14.47 -3.74
C PHE A 131 28.89 13.97 -4.08
N ARG A 132 28.50 12.75 -3.67
CA ARG A 132 27.14 12.23 -3.83
C ARG A 132 26.11 13.07 -3.10
N LYS A 133 26.41 13.61 -1.93
CA LYS A 133 25.49 14.53 -1.24
C LYS A 133 25.21 15.78 -2.05
N PHE A 134 26.25 16.43 -2.60
CA PHE A 134 26.08 17.61 -3.45
C PHE A 134 25.38 17.29 -4.78
N TYR A 135 25.77 16.19 -5.41
CA TYR A 135 25.18 15.71 -6.65
C TYR A 135 23.69 15.34 -6.46
N ASN A 136 23.36 14.59 -5.41
CA ASN A 136 21.99 14.22 -5.09
C ASN A 136 21.12 15.42 -4.73
N MET A 137 21.65 16.46 -4.10
CA MET A 137 20.94 17.71 -3.84
C MET A 137 20.53 18.43 -5.14
N ARG A 138 21.41 18.44 -6.14
CA ARG A 138 21.17 19.09 -7.44
C ARG A 138 20.21 18.30 -8.31
N ILE A 139 20.30 16.98 -8.28
CA ILE A 139 19.44 16.05 -9.02
C ILE A 139 18.07 15.90 -8.35
N ALA A 140 17.98 15.88 -7.02
CA ALA A 140 16.73 15.66 -6.30
C ALA A 140 15.63 16.65 -6.73
N LYS A 141 15.98 17.91 -6.96
CA LYS A 141 15.01 18.93 -7.39
C LYS A 141 14.54 18.74 -8.83
N LYS A 142 15.44 18.32 -9.72
CA LYS A 142 15.13 18.06 -11.14
C LYS A 142 14.43 16.71 -11.31
N SER A 143 14.89 15.68 -10.59
CA SER A 143 14.34 14.33 -10.66
C SER A 143 12.92 14.25 -10.10
N HIS A 144 12.56 15.06 -9.11
CA HIS A 144 11.20 15.06 -8.56
C HIS A 144 10.18 15.51 -9.62
N LYS A 145 10.44 16.60 -10.33
CA LYS A 145 9.54 17.09 -11.40
C LYS A 145 9.47 16.11 -12.57
N VAL A 146 10.64 15.66 -13.06
CA VAL A 146 10.71 14.69 -14.18
C VAL A 146 10.02 13.37 -13.80
N ARG A 147 10.13 12.94 -12.55
CA ARG A 147 9.45 11.73 -12.07
C ARG A 147 7.94 11.95 -11.99
N GLN A 148 7.47 13.12 -11.57
CA GLN A 148 6.04 13.44 -11.55
C GLN A 148 5.45 13.45 -12.95
N ASP A 149 6.10 14.17 -13.87
CA ASP A 149 5.67 14.24 -15.27
C ASP A 149 5.69 12.85 -15.93
N GLY A 150 6.73 12.05 -15.68
CA GLY A 150 6.85 10.68 -16.17
C GLY A 150 5.76 9.75 -15.64
N LEU A 151 5.34 9.91 -14.38
CA LEU A 151 4.26 9.10 -13.81
C LEU A 151 2.89 9.50 -14.37
N ALA A 152 2.64 10.80 -14.58
CA ALA A 152 1.41 11.27 -15.21
C ALA A 152 1.30 10.77 -16.66
N MET A 153 2.41 10.79 -17.40
CA MET A 153 2.46 10.21 -18.76
C MET A 153 2.22 8.70 -18.75
N LYS A 154 2.84 7.99 -17.80
CA LYS A 154 2.61 6.54 -17.62
C LYS A 154 1.15 6.26 -17.29
N ALA A 155 0.54 7.03 -16.42
CA ALA A 155 -0.86 6.87 -16.05
C ALA A 155 -1.80 7.03 -17.26
N ARG A 156 -1.56 8.03 -18.10
CA ARG A 156 -2.33 8.21 -19.36
C ARG A 156 -2.11 7.05 -20.33
N ALA A 157 -0.88 6.59 -20.48
CA ALA A 157 -0.60 5.45 -21.33
C ALA A 157 -1.37 4.19 -20.86
N VAL A 158 -1.43 3.96 -19.54
CA VAL A 158 -2.20 2.84 -18.96
C VAL A 158 -3.68 2.94 -19.26
N ALA A 159 -4.27 4.14 -19.17
CA ALA A 159 -5.69 4.36 -19.51
C ALA A 159 -5.98 4.11 -21.00
N LEU A 160 -5.11 4.61 -21.87
CA LEU A 160 -5.22 4.39 -23.32
C LEU A 160 -5.02 2.92 -23.70
N ASP A 161 -4.07 2.23 -23.08
CA ASP A 161 -3.85 0.81 -23.31
C ASP A 161 -5.03 -0.04 -22.82
N LEU A 162 -5.69 0.35 -21.73
CA LEU A 162 -6.93 -0.31 -21.28
C LEU A 162 -8.05 -0.11 -22.31
N GLN A 163 -8.28 1.12 -22.77
CA GLN A 163 -9.30 1.39 -23.78
C GLN A 163 -9.05 0.58 -25.05
N ARG A 164 -7.80 0.58 -25.53
CA ARG A 164 -7.42 -0.22 -26.70
C ARG A 164 -7.67 -1.72 -26.50
N ALA A 165 -7.32 -2.26 -25.32
CA ALA A 165 -7.56 -3.67 -25.02
C ALA A 165 -9.05 -4.02 -25.01
N ILE A 166 -9.91 -3.12 -24.53
CA ILE A 166 -11.38 -3.26 -24.58
C ILE A 166 -11.86 -3.28 -26.02
N ASP A 167 -11.47 -2.30 -26.82
CA ASP A 167 -11.87 -2.16 -28.23
C ASP A 167 -11.43 -3.36 -29.07
N GLU A 168 -10.18 -3.79 -28.93
CA GLU A 168 -9.62 -4.95 -29.63
C GLU A 168 -10.25 -6.28 -29.20
N SER A 169 -10.72 -6.38 -27.95
CA SER A 169 -11.35 -7.61 -27.45
C SER A 169 -12.69 -7.88 -28.11
N GLY A 170 -13.38 -6.85 -28.58
CA GLY A 170 -14.77 -6.93 -29.09
C GLY A 170 -15.78 -7.36 -28.04
N LEU A 171 -15.40 -7.39 -26.75
CA LEU A 171 -16.23 -7.86 -25.65
C LEU A 171 -17.01 -6.69 -25.04
N LYS A 172 -18.29 -6.92 -24.77
CA LYS A 172 -19.09 -5.96 -24.02
C LYS A 172 -18.93 -6.19 -22.51
N ILE A 173 -18.38 -5.20 -21.84
CA ILE A 173 -18.11 -5.27 -20.40
C ILE A 173 -19.37 -5.52 -19.59
N SER A 174 -20.49 -4.88 -19.93
CA SER A 174 -21.79 -5.09 -19.28
C SER A 174 -22.23 -6.55 -19.34
N GLU A 175 -22.15 -7.19 -20.52
CA GLU A 175 -22.49 -8.61 -20.70
C GLU A 175 -21.59 -9.54 -19.86
N LEU A 176 -20.30 -9.19 -19.73
CA LEU A 176 -19.36 -9.95 -18.90
C LEU A 176 -19.63 -9.78 -17.40
N VAL A 177 -20.05 -8.61 -16.97
CA VAL A 177 -20.46 -8.34 -15.60
C VAL A 177 -21.75 -9.09 -15.26
N GLU A 178 -22.79 -9.00 -16.10
CA GLU A 178 -24.07 -9.69 -15.92
C GLU A 178 -23.90 -11.22 -15.89
N SER A 179 -23.07 -11.76 -16.78
CA SER A 179 -22.74 -13.19 -16.83
C SER A 179 -21.74 -13.63 -15.77
N ARG A 180 -21.29 -12.72 -14.90
CA ARG A 180 -20.25 -12.96 -13.87
C ARG A 180 -18.97 -13.60 -14.42
N SER A 181 -18.60 -13.23 -15.62
CA SER A 181 -17.40 -13.75 -16.28
C SER A 181 -16.11 -13.11 -15.76
N PHE A 182 -15.92 -13.09 -14.42
CA PHE A 182 -14.80 -12.38 -13.76
C PHE A 182 -13.43 -12.90 -14.17
N ARG A 183 -13.30 -14.15 -14.60
CA ARG A 183 -12.03 -14.66 -15.13
C ARG A 183 -11.66 -13.96 -16.44
N LYS A 184 -12.63 -13.73 -17.34
CA LYS A 184 -12.39 -13.00 -18.60
C LYS A 184 -12.11 -11.53 -18.33
N LEU A 185 -12.88 -10.90 -17.43
CA LEU A 185 -12.66 -9.52 -17.00
C LEU A 185 -11.28 -9.37 -16.34
N SER A 186 -10.87 -10.30 -15.48
CA SER A 186 -9.54 -10.27 -14.85
C SER A 186 -8.41 -10.39 -15.87
N ALA A 187 -8.59 -11.16 -16.94
CA ALA A 187 -7.61 -11.24 -18.04
C ALA A 187 -7.56 -9.90 -18.81
N LEU A 188 -8.72 -9.33 -19.13
CA LEU A 188 -8.84 -8.04 -19.84
C LEU A 188 -8.21 -6.89 -19.04
N PHE A 189 -8.48 -6.82 -17.73
CA PHE A 189 -7.95 -5.78 -16.84
C PHE A 189 -6.53 -6.06 -16.31
N GLY A 190 -5.92 -7.20 -16.65
CA GLY A 190 -4.66 -7.63 -16.05
C GLY A 190 -3.53 -6.63 -16.16
N SER A 191 -3.33 -6.02 -17.32
CA SER A 191 -2.32 -4.97 -17.52
C SER A 191 -2.65 -3.70 -16.75
N TYR A 192 -3.91 -3.31 -16.70
CA TYR A 192 -4.39 -2.18 -15.91
C TYR A 192 -4.09 -2.39 -14.42
N TYR A 193 -4.47 -3.53 -13.86
CA TYR A 193 -4.18 -3.85 -12.46
C TYR A 193 -2.69 -3.88 -12.14
N LYS A 194 -1.88 -4.49 -12.99
CA LYS A 194 -0.44 -4.54 -12.80
C LYS A 194 0.18 -3.15 -12.67
N ASN A 195 -0.33 -2.18 -13.41
CA ASN A 195 0.15 -0.81 -13.35
C ASN A 195 -0.44 -0.03 -12.19
N GLN A 196 -1.76 -0.12 -11.96
CA GLN A 196 -2.48 0.62 -10.92
C GLN A 196 -2.17 0.16 -9.51
N LEU A 197 -1.99 -1.15 -9.35
CA LEU A 197 -1.74 -1.77 -8.04
C LEU A 197 -0.24 -1.88 -7.74
N SER A 198 0.62 -1.29 -8.57
CA SER A 198 2.04 -1.20 -8.23
C SER A 198 2.23 -0.29 -7.02
N ALA A 199 3.22 -0.61 -6.19
CA ALA A 199 3.60 0.21 -5.03
C ALA A 199 3.86 1.69 -5.39
N ASP A 200 4.22 1.94 -6.66
CA ASP A 200 4.39 3.29 -7.20
C ASP A 200 3.11 4.11 -7.26
N PHE A 201 1.93 3.50 -7.38
CA PHE A 201 0.65 4.19 -7.42
C PHE A 201 -0.05 4.17 -6.06
N ILE A 202 -0.06 3.04 -5.36
CA ILE A 202 -0.82 2.86 -4.11
C ILE A 202 -0.09 3.48 -2.91
N GLY A 203 1.24 3.40 -2.87
CA GLY A 203 2.06 3.86 -1.74
C GLY A 203 2.28 5.38 -1.69
N ARG A 204 1.59 6.17 -2.51
CA ARG A 204 1.90 7.59 -2.71
C ARG A 204 0.83 8.57 -2.25
N GLU A 205 0.15 8.27 -1.16
CA GLU A 205 -0.78 9.22 -0.52
C GLU A 205 -0.16 10.56 -0.14
N ASP A 206 1.17 10.57 0.02
CA ASP A 206 1.93 11.74 0.47
C ASP A 206 2.30 12.73 -0.64
N TYR A 207 1.93 12.45 -1.88
CA TYR A 207 2.23 13.38 -2.96
C TYR A 207 1.16 14.47 -3.03
N THR A 208 1.64 15.70 -2.98
CA THR A 208 0.85 16.94 -3.04
C THR A 208 0.04 17.10 -4.33
N ASN A 209 0.09 16.14 -5.24
CA ASN A 209 -0.65 16.15 -6.50
C ASN A 209 -1.18 14.77 -6.89
N ILE A 210 -2.00 14.17 -6.01
CA ILE A 210 -2.75 12.93 -6.28
C ILE A 210 -3.51 13.02 -7.61
N TYR A 211 -4.12 14.16 -7.88
CA TYR A 211 -4.88 14.41 -9.10
C TYR A 211 -4.08 14.15 -10.38
N ALA A 212 -2.86 14.67 -10.47
CA ALA A 212 -2.03 14.49 -11.66
C ALA A 212 -1.64 13.03 -11.94
N PHE A 213 -1.57 12.20 -10.89
CA PHE A 213 -1.17 10.80 -11.01
C PHE A 213 -2.33 9.84 -11.24
N TYR A 214 -3.45 10.05 -10.53
CA TYR A 214 -4.55 9.10 -10.53
C TYR A 214 -5.69 9.49 -11.45
N HIS A 215 -5.85 10.79 -11.73
CA HIS A 215 -6.96 11.28 -12.55
C HIS A 215 -7.10 10.53 -13.88
N PRO A 216 -6.04 10.36 -14.70
CA PRO A 216 -6.18 9.67 -15.98
C PRO A 216 -6.66 8.23 -15.87
N THR A 217 -6.26 7.54 -14.82
CA THR A 217 -6.50 6.10 -14.65
C THR A 217 -7.69 5.76 -13.78
N LEU A 218 -8.20 6.70 -13.02
CA LEU A 218 -9.36 6.49 -12.13
C LEU A 218 -10.57 7.34 -12.53
N VAL A 219 -10.35 8.53 -13.08
CA VAL A 219 -11.41 9.51 -13.37
C VAL A 219 -11.72 9.60 -14.87
N GLU A 220 -10.68 9.56 -15.73
CA GLU A 220 -10.89 9.60 -17.20
C GLU A 220 -11.40 8.27 -17.77
N ILE A 221 -11.39 7.18 -16.97
CA ILE A 221 -11.99 5.89 -17.36
C ILE A 221 -13.51 5.96 -17.15
N PRO A 222 -14.33 5.49 -18.11
CA PRO A 222 -15.78 5.43 -17.97
C PRO A 222 -16.23 4.70 -16.71
N ASP A 223 -17.34 5.14 -16.12
CA ASP A 223 -17.84 4.62 -14.83
C ASP A 223 -18.14 3.13 -14.86
N ASP A 224 -18.74 2.65 -15.92
CA ASP A 224 -19.06 1.24 -16.12
C ASP A 224 -17.81 0.36 -16.22
N VAL A 225 -16.78 0.85 -16.91
CA VAL A 225 -15.47 0.18 -17.02
C VAL A 225 -14.77 0.14 -15.65
N PHE A 226 -14.76 1.27 -14.95
CA PHE A 226 -14.14 1.34 -13.64
C PHE A 226 -14.88 0.47 -12.62
N TYR A 227 -16.23 0.51 -12.60
CA TYR A 227 -17.05 -0.36 -11.77
C TYR A 227 -16.77 -1.84 -12.04
N ALA A 228 -16.76 -2.25 -13.32
CA ALA A 228 -16.44 -3.62 -13.70
C ALA A 228 -15.05 -4.05 -13.23
N ALA A 229 -14.06 -3.14 -13.29
CA ALA A 229 -12.72 -3.39 -12.77
C ALA A 229 -12.74 -3.57 -11.25
N MET A 230 -13.44 -2.71 -10.50
CA MET A 230 -13.54 -2.83 -9.04
C MET A 230 -14.30 -4.08 -8.61
N LEU A 231 -15.40 -4.39 -9.28
CA LEU A 231 -16.18 -5.61 -9.04
C LEU A 231 -15.35 -6.88 -9.33
N THR A 232 -14.51 -6.83 -10.35
CA THR A 232 -13.60 -7.95 -10.67
C THR A 232 -12.54 -8.13 -9.58
N LEU A 233 -11.95 -7.05 -9.05
CA LEU A 233 -11.04 -7.13 -7.90
C LEU A 233 -11.75 -7.69 -6.66
N PHE A 234 -12.98 -7.27 -6.42
CA PHE A 234 -13.80 -7.78 -5.33
C PHE A 234 -14.00 -9.29 -5.43
N TYR A 235 -14.46 -9.80 -6.58
CA TYR A 235 -14.66 -11.25 -6.79
C TYR A 235 -13.36 -12.07 -6.90
N THR A 236 -12.21 -11.44 -7.12
CA THR A 236 -10.89 -12.10 -7.12
C THR A 236 -10.16 -11.97 -5.79
N GLU A 237 -10.88 -11.72 -4.70
CA GLU A 237 -10.38 -11.61 -3.33
C GLU A 237 -9.38 -10.45 -3.09
N ARG A 238 -9.33 -9.48 -4.00
CA ARG A 238 -8.51 -8.26 -3.88
C ARG A 238 -9.32 -7.07 -3.36
N VAL A 239 -10.13 -7.35 -2.34
CA VAL A 239 -11.15 -6.46 -1.79
C VAL A 239 -10.59 -5.12 -1.33
N SER A 240 -9.47 -5.15 -0.60
CA SER A 240 -8.85 -3.91 -0.08
C SER A 240 -8.30 -3.02 -1.20
N LYS A 241 -7.84 -3.63 -2.30
CA LYS A 241 -7.37 -2.88 -3.48
C LYS A 241 -8.54 -2.18 -4.17
N ALA A 242 -9.66 -2.89 -4.36
CA ALA A 242 -10.89 -2.28 -4.90
C ALA A 242 -11.36 -1.11 -4.03
N TYR A 243 -11.43 -1.32 -2.72
CA TYR A 243 -11.83 -0.30 -1.76
C TYR A 243 -10.92 0.94 -1.85
N ARG A 244 -9.61 0.72 -1.86
CA ARG A 244 -8.63 1.81 -1.93
C ARG A 244 -8.75 2.63 -3.21
N MET A 245 -8.89 1.98 -4.36
CA MET A 245 -9.05 2.67 -5.64
C MET A 245 -10.34 3.50 -5.67
N MET A 246 -11.44 2.97 -5.13
CA MET A 246 -12.69 3.73 -4.99
C MET A 246 -12.54 4.92 -4.04
N GLN A 247 -11.85 4.78 -2.90
CA GLN A 247 -11.56 5.90 -2.00
C GLN A 247 -10.77 7.01 -2.71
N VAL A 248 -9.73 6.66 -3.47
CA VAL A 248 -8.93 7.65 -4.20
C VAL A 248 -9.77 8.34 -5.29
N ARG A 249 -10.58 7.58 -6.03
CA ARG A 249 -11.49 8.15 -7.02
C ARG A 249 -12.48 9.12 -6.37
N GLN A 250 -13.09 8.76 -5.26
CA GLN A 250 -14.02 9.62 -4.52
C GLN A 250 -13.39 10.95 -4.06
N GLN A 251 -12.09 10.93 -3.71
CA GLN A 251 -11.35 12.16 -3.37
C GLN A 251 -11.06 13.05 -4.58
N LEU A 252 -10.96 12.46 -5.77
CA LEU A 252 -10.61 13.17 -7.01
C LEU A 252 -11.83 13.70 -7.75
N ASP A 253 -12.96 12.99 -7.66
CA ASP A 253 -14.18 13.28 -8.41
C ASP A 253 -15.40 12.74 -7.62
N HIS A 254 -16.07 11.71 -8.13
CA HIS A 254 -17.23 11.08 -7.51
C HIS A 254 -17.22 9.57 -7.71
N LEU A 255 -18.12 8.89 -7.02
CA LEU A 255 -18.46 7.48 -7.28
C LEU A 255 -19.86 7.40 -7.88
N SER A 256 -20.07 6.46 -8.80
CA SER A 256 -21.42 6.11 -9.23
C SER A 256 -22.18 5.40 -8.10
N PRO A 257 -23.52 5.37 -8.11
CA PRO A 257 -24.31 4.69 -7.09
C PRO A 257 -23.92 3.21 -6.92
N GLU A 258 -23.57 2.53 -8.01
CA GLU A 258 -23.11 1.13 -7.97
C GLU A 258 -21.78 0.98 -7.25
N MET A 259 -20.86 1.93 -7.45
CA MET A 259 -19.57 1.95 -6.76
C MET A 259 -19.72 2.29 -5.28
N GLU A 260 -20.62 3.23 -4.94
CA GLU A 260 -20.93 3.55 -3.54
C GLU A 260 -21.48 2.32 -2.83
N GLY A 261 -22.45 1.64 -3.44
CA GLY A 261 -23.00 0.40 -2.90
C GLY A 261 -21.97 -0.71 -2.74
N LEU A 262 -21.06 -0.88 -3.70
CA LEU A 262 -19.96 -1.85 -3.58
C LEU A 262 -18.99 -1.49 -2.45
N LYS A 263 -18.69 -0.20 -2.30
CA LYS A 263 -17.83 0.29 -1.24
C LYS A 263 -18.44 0.06 0.15
N GLU A 264 -19.73 0.33 0.32
CA GLU A 264 -20.49 0.05 1.56
C GLU A 264 -20.48 -1.44 1.90
N ASP A 265 -20.68 -2.32 0.91
CA ASP A 265 -20.63 -3.77 1.10
C ASP A 265 -19.25 -4.26 1.53
N ILE A 266 -18.19 -3.65 1.02
CA ILE A 266 -16.81 -3.94 1.47
C ILE A 266 -16.61 -3.48 2.92
N GLU A 267 -17.12 -2.31 3.30
CA GLU A 267 -17.06 -1.83 4.68
C GLU A 267 -17.87 -2.74 5.61
N PHE A 268 -19.00 -3.24 5.14
CA PHE A 268 -19.82 -4.18 5.89
C PHE A 268 -19.10 -5.53 6.09
N PHE A 269 -18.41 -6.02 5.05
CA PHE A 269 -17.57 -7.22 5.19
C PHE A 269 -16.41 -7.04 6.16
N ARG A 270 -15.79 -5.87 6.20
CA ARG A 270 -14.74 -5.55 7.18
C ARG A 270 -15.26 -5.63 8.62
N LYS A 271 -16.49 -5.16 8.86
CA LYS A 271 -17.14 -5.34 10.17
C LYS A 271 -17.30 -6.81 10.54
N ALA A 272 -17.60 -7.69 9.57
CA ALA A 272 -17.63 -9.13 9.85
C ALA A 272 -16.27 -9.68 10.27
N ALA A 273 -15.19 -9.24 9.62
CA ALA A 273 -13.84 -9.63 10.01
C ALA A 273 -13.51 -9.13 11.44
N ASP A 274 -13.85 -7.88 11.76
CA ASP A 274 -13.67 -7.34 13.12
C ASP A 274 -14.49 -8.13 14.16
N HIS A 275 -15.75 -8.45 13.86
CA HIS A 275 -16.57 -9.28 14.75
C HIS A 275 -15.96 -10.64 14.99
N TYR A 276 -15.44 -11.28 13.94
CA TYR A 276 -14.77 -12.57 14.04
C TYR A 276 -13.51 -12.50 14.92
N GLU A 277 -12.67 -11.51 14.72
CA GLU A 277 -11.46 -11.29 15.53
C GLU A 277 -11.77 -11.06 17.02
N PHE A 278 -12.95 -10.49 17.31
CA PHE A 278 -13.43 -10.30 18.69
C PHE A 278 -14.27 -11.47 19.24
N HIS A 279 -14.23 -12.64 18.61
CA HIS A 279 -15.02 -13.81 19.00
C HIS A 279 -16.55 -13.57 19.02
N ARG A 280 -17.03 -12.61 18.24
CA ARG A 280 -18.46 -12.34 18.02
C ARG A 280 -18.93 -13.08 16.76
N ILE A 281 -18.89 -14.41 16.84
CA ILE A 281 -19.03 -15.29 15.67
C ILE A 281 -20.42 -15.15 15.02
N LYS A 282 -21.49 -15.06 15.84
CA LYS A 282 -22.88 -14.95 15.32
C LYS A 282 -23.09 -13.69 14.52
N GLU A 283 -22.57 -12.56 15.00
CA GLU A 283 -22.64 -11.26 14.29
C GLU A 283 -21.85 -11.30 13.01
N ALA A 284 -20.65 -11.87 13.02
CA ALA A 284 -19.85 -12.06 11.82
C ALA A 284 -20.57 -12.95 10.79
N GLU A 285 -21.14 -14.06 11.23
CA GLU A 285 -21.87 -14.99 10.38
C GLU A 285 -23.11 -14.35 9.75
N GLN A 286 -23.87 -13.56 10.52
CA GLN A 286 -25.03 -12.84 10.01
C GLN A 286 -24.63 -11.93 8.85
N ILE A 287 -23.62 -11.11 9.01
CA ILE A 287 -23.12 -10.20 7.97
C ILE A 287 -22.69 -10.98 6.72
N VAL A 288 -21.90 -12.04 6.89
CA VAL A 288 -21.44 -12.85 5.76
C VAL A 288 -22.61 -13.52 5.02
N ASN A 289 -23.62 -14.00 5.73
CA ASN A 289 -24.80 -14.59 5.12
C ASN A 289 -25.64 -13.54 4.35
N GLU A 290 -25.73 -12.30 4.82
CA GLU A 290 -26.38 -11.21 4.11
C GLU A 290 -25.62 -10.87 2.81
N LEU A 291 -24.31 -10.75 2.89
CA LEU A 291 -23.45 -10.49 1.73
C LEU A 291 -23.51 -11.64 0.71
N LEU A 292 -23.58 -12.90 1.16
CA LEU A 292 -23.73 -14.04 0.26
C LEU A 292 -25.09 -14.08 -0.49
N LYS A 293 -26.16 -13.49 0.07
CA LYS A 293 -27.41 -13.31 -0.66
C LYS A 293 -27.26 -12.32 -1.81
N LYS A 294 -26.51 -11.23 -1.58
CA LYS A 294 -26.24 -10.20 -2.59
C LYS A 294 -25.20 -10.65 -3.62
N TYR A 295 -24.17 -11.36 -3.15
CA TYR A 295 -23.04 -11.85 -3.94
C TYR A 295 -22.89 -13.37 -3.88
N PRO A 296 -23.83 -14.13 -4.45
CA PRO A 296 -23.81 -15.60 -4.38
C PRO A 296 -22.53 -16.16 -5.00
N GLY A 297 -21.89 -17.07 -4.27
CA GLY A 297 -20.66 -17.74 -4.72
C GLY A 297 -19.41 -16.87 -4.66
N HIS A 298 -19.43 -15.75 -3.95
CA HIS A 298 -18.21 -14.93 -3.75
C HIS A 298 -17.15 -15.72 -2.98
N PRO A 299 -15.93 -15.94 -3.57
CA PRO A 299 -14.96 -16.88 -3.00
C PRO A 299 -14.52 -16.51 -1.59
N GLY A 300 -14.22 -15.23 -1.34
CA GLY A 300 -13.78 -14.74 -0.04
C GLY A 300 -14.83 -14.92 1.06
N PHE A 301 -16.11 -14.67 0.75
CA PHE A 301 -17.21 -14.87 1.71
C PHE A 301 -17.45 -16.34 1.99
N MET A 302 -17.35 -17.20 0.99
CA MET A 302 -17.44 -18.65 1.16
C MET A 302 -16.32 -19.18 2.04
N LYS A 303 -15.08 -18.74 1.80
CA LYS A 303 -13.93 -19.09 2.65
C LYS A 303 -14.14 -18.61 4.10
N PHE A 304 -14.63 -17.39 4.26
CA PHE A 304 -14.87 -16.83 5.58
C PHE A 304 -15.98 -17.60 6.31
N LYS A 305 -17.03 -17.98 5.61
CA LYS A 305 -18.11 -18.83 6.14
C LYS A 305 -17.60 -20.21 6.58
N CYS A 306 -16.67 -20.83 5.85
CA CYS A 306 -16.08 -22.10 6.23
C CYS A 306 -15.31 -22.03 7.58
N ARG A 307 -14.78 -20.86 7.97
CA ARG A 307 -14.12 -20.69 9.28
C ARG A 307 -15.09 -20.85 10.43
N PHE A 308 -16.33 -20.37 10.31
CA PHE A 308 -17.35 -20.53 11.35
C PHE A 308 -17.67 -22.01 11.62
N LEU A 309 -17.75 -22.83 10.56
CA LEU A 309 -18.01 -24.25 10.67
C LEU A 309 -16.88 -25.03 11.33
N MET A 310 -15.66 -24.48 11.34
CA MET A 310 -14.50 -25.11 11.98
C MET A 310 -14.37 -24.76 13.47
N GLU A 311 -15.01 -23.68 13.92
CA GLU A 311 -15.02 -23.30 15.34
C GLU A 311 -16.16 -23.95 16.12
N ASP A 312 -17.22 -24.37 15.43
CA ASP A 312 -18.34 -25.09 16.02
C ASP A 312 -18.11 -26.63 16.10
N ALA A 313 -16.99 -27.15 15.57
CA ALA A 313 -16.62 -28.56 15.53
C ALA A 313 -15.52 -28.88 16.57
#